data_6fa73c7c6b18c0dfd0eaf3af6dc7bdd5
#
_entry.id   6fa73c7c6b18c0dfd0eaf3af6dc7bdd5
#
_cell.length_a   1.000
_cell.length_b   1.000
_cell.length_c   1.000
_cell.angle_alpha   90.00
_cell.angle_beta   90.00
_cell.angle_gamma   90.00
#
_symmetry.space_group_name_H-M   'P 1'
#
loop_
_entity.id
_entity.type
_entity.pdbx_description
1 polymer ?
#
loop_
_entity_poly.entity_id
_entity_poly.type
_entity_poly.pdbx_seq_one_letter_code
_entity_poly.pdbx_strand_id
1 'polypeptide(L)'
;MNEISTDITTLLLRELEGFKRELALFPDEERMWHTVPGVTNSAANLALHVAGGLQYLIGSVLGQTGYVRDREAEFSRRSGSREEVYAELDRVVVVVREVVLGVAASTLASPFPEPVLGVTFGTRVFLLHLCAHAAFHLGQAGYLRRVLTGDRSSSGPVPLGPLAGNPPGSH
;
A
#
# COMPACT_ATOMS: atom_id res chain seq x y z
N MET A 1 17.27 2.63 -15.47
CA MET A 1 16.30 2.25 -14.42
C MET A 1 17.04 1.35 -13.44
N ASN A 2 16.85 1.50 -12.14
CA ASN A 2 17.56 0.68 -11.15
C ASN A 2 16.69 -0.56 -10.86
N GLU A 3 17.27 -1.77 -10.88
CA GLU A 3 16.55 -3.03 -10.63
C GLU A 3 15.78 -3.00 -9.30
N ILE A 4 16.41 -2.51 -8.23
CA ILE A 4 15.77 -2.41 -6.90
C ILE A 4 14.55 -1.48 -6.94
N SER A 5 14.58 -0.37 -7.67
CA SER A 5 13.42 0.51 -7.83
C SER A 5 12.30 -0.19 -8.59
N THR A 6 12.63 -1.00 -9.58
CA THR A 6 11.66 -1.81 -10.33
C THR A 6 11.01 -2.86 -9.42
N ASP A 7 11.80 -3.56 -8.62
CA ASP A 7 11.31 -4.57 -7.68
C ASP A 7 10.38 -3.98 -6.63
N ILE A 8 10.79 -2.86 -6.00
CA ILE A 8 9.98 -2.14 -5.02
C ILE A 8 8.66 -1.68 -5.64
N THR A 9 8.72 -1.09 -6.84
CA THR A 9 7.52 -0.67 -7.57
C THR A 9 6.58 -1.86 -7.81
N THR A 10 7.11 -2.96 -8.33
CA THR A 10 6.33 -4.17 -8.60
C THR A 10 5.65 -4.71 -7.35
N LEU A 11 6.37 -4.77 -6.23
CA LEU A 11 5.81 -5.22 -4.96
C LEU A 11 4.70 -4.30 -4.47
N LEU A 12 4.92 -2.98 -4.43
CA LEU A 12 3.91 -2.02 -3.98
C LEU A 12 2.65 -2.06 -4.85
N LEU A 13 2.79 -2.06 -6.17
CA LEU A 13 1.65 -2.13 -7.09
C LEU A 13 0.84 -3.42 -6.90
N ARG A 14 1.51 -4.54 -6.67
CA ARG A 14 0.87 -5.83 -6.38
C ARG A 14 0.02 -5.78 -5.11
N GLU A 15 0.53 -5.17 -4.03
CA GLU A 15 -0.20 -5.05 -2.76
C GLU A 15 -1.39 -4.07 -2.87
N LEU A 16 -1.22 -2.95 -3.58
CA LEU A 16 -2.31 -2.00 -3.83
C LEU A 16 -3.45 -2.64 -4.62
N GLU A 17 -3.13 -3.40 -5.65
CA GLU A 17 -4.12 -4.17 -6.40
C GLU A 17 -4.76 -5.28 -5.53
N GLY A 18 -3.99 -5.85 -4.62
CA GLY A 18 -4.46 -6.79 -3.62
C GLY A 18 -5.57 -6.20 -2.74
N PHE A 19 -5.40 -4.96 -2.27
CA PHE A 19 -6.43 -4.24 -1.51
C PHE A 19 -7.72 -4.08 -2.31
N LYS A 20 -7.64 -3.68 -3.58
CA LYS A 20 -8.82 -3.56 -4.45
C LYS A 20 -9.56 -4.89 -4.56
N ARG A 21 -8.84 -5.98 -4.79
CA ARG A 21 -9.45 -7.31 -4.87
C ARG A 21 -10.10 -7.75 -3.56
N GLU A 22 -9.47 -7.50 -2.40
CA GLU A 22 -10.09 -7.83 -1.11
C GLU A 22 -11.33 -6.97 -0.83
N LEU A 23 -11.29 -5.68 -1.12
CA LEU A 23 -12.44 -4.80 -0.94
C LEU A 23 -13.59 -5.15 -1.90
N ALA A 24 -13.30 -5.64 -3.11
CA ALA A 24 -14.30 -6.09 -4.08
C ALA A 24 -15.12 -7.29 -3.57
N LEU A 25 -14.57 -8.12 -2.68
CA LEU A 25 -15.23 -9.30 -2.13
C LEU A 25 -16.17 -9.00 -0.94
N PHE A 26 -16.24 -7.76 -0.49
CA PHE A 26 -17.29 -7.37 0.45
C PHE A 26 -18.63 -7.29 -0.30
N PRO A 27 -19.71 -7.87 0.24
CA PRO A 27 -21.02 -7.91 -0.42
C PRO A 27 -21.65 -6.52 -0.57
N ASP A 28 -21.28 -5.60 0.31
CA ASP A 28 -21.76 -4.22 0.34
C ASP A 28 -20.65 -3.28 0.85
N GLU A 29 -20.85 -2.00 0.66
CA GLU A 29 -19.90 -0.96 1.07
C GLU A 29 -19.87 -0.75 2.59
N GLU A 30 -21.00 -0.95 3.26
CA GLU A 30 -21.12 -0.75 4.70
C GLU A 30 -20.18 -1.70 5.44
N ARG A 31 -20.15 -2.98 5.07
CA ARG A 31 -19.33 -4.01 5.74
C ARG A 31 -17.83 -3.77 5.61
N MET A 32 -17.36 -3.12 4.56
CA MET A 32 -15.93 -2.82 4.45
C MET A 32 -15.45 -1.79 5.49
N TRP A 33 -16.40 -1.06 6.14
CA TRP A 33 -16.13 -0.12 7.24
C TRP A 33 -16.36 -0.73 8.62
N HIS A 34 -16.88 -1.95 8.72
CA HIS A 34 -17.11 -2.61 9.99
C HIS A 34 -15.80 -3.15 10.59
N THR A 35 -15.84 -3.24 11.92
CA THR A 35 -14.79 -3.89 12.73
C THR A 35 -15.40 -5.03 13.53
N VAL A 36 -14.55 -5.82 14.18
CA VAL A 36 -14.99 -6.86 15.13
C VAL A 36 -14.40 -6.58 16.53
N PRO A 37 -14.92 -7.16 17.61
CA PRO A 37 -14.35 -6.94 18.94
C PRO A 37 -12.84 -7.18 18.98
N GLY A 38 -12.11 -6.23 19.56
CA GLY A 38 -10.66 -6.25 19.64
C GLY A 38 -9.91 -5.72 18.39
N VAL A 39 -10.64 -5.34 17.32
CA VAL A 39 -10.07 -4.76 16.09
C VAL A 39 -10.50 -3.30 15.96
N THR A 40 -9.53 -2.40 15.83
CA THR A 40 -9.80 -0.95 15.83
C THR A 40 -10.06 -0.38 14.43
N ASN A 41 -9.51 -1.02 13.37
CA ASN A 41 -9.54 -0.50 12.02
C ASN A 41 -10.30 -1.44 11.09
N SER A 42 -11.18 -0.88 10.26
CA SER A 42 -11.87 -1.63 9.21
C SER A 42 -10.93 -1.90 8.02
N ALA A 43 -11.36 -2.77 7.11
CA ALA A 43 -10.61 -3.04 5.87
C ALA A 43 -10.41 -1.77 5.03
N ALA A 44 -11.43 -0.90 4.96
CA ALA A 44 -11.34 0.38 4.28
C ALA A 44 -10.36 1.35 4.97
N ASN A 45 -10.36 1.42 6.32
CA ASN A 45 -9.38 2.21 7.05
C ASN A 45 -7.94 1.74 6.78
N LEU A 46 -7.70 0.43 6.73
CA LEU A 46 -6.38 -0.11 6.43
C LEU A 46 -5.92 0.24 5.01
N ALA A 47 -6.83 0.18 4.02
CA ALA A 47 -6.53 0.61 2.65
C ALA A 47 -6.20 2.10 2.58
N LEU A 48 -7.01 2.96 3.22
CA LEU A 48 -6.75 4.41 3.27
C LEU A 48 -5.46 4.74 4.02
N HIS A 49 -5.14 4.01 5.09
CA HIS A 49 -3.90 4.18 5.83
C HIS A 49 -2.66 3.86 4.98
N VAL A 50 -2.70 2.76 4.25
CA VAL A 50 -1.62 2.42 3.31
C VAL A 50 -1.53 3.47 2.21
N ALA A 51 -2.66 3.86 1.63
CA ALA A 51 -2.69 4.87 0.58
C ALA A 51 -2.13 6.22 1.05
N GLY A 52 -2.62 6.77 2.16
CA GLY A 52 -2.14 8.05 2.71
C GLY A 52 -0.67 7.99 3.13
N GLY A 53 -0.24 6.86 3.73
CA GLY A 53 1.15 6.63 4.09
C GLY A 53 2.09 6.66 2.88
N LEU A 54 1.75 5.95 1.81
CA LEU A 54 2.56 5.90 0.60
C LEU A 54 2.54 7.24 -0.17
N GLN A 55 1.37 7.90 -0.26
CA GLN A 55 1.29 9.25 -0.87
C GLN A 55 2.21 10.24 -0.15
N TYR A 56 2.25 10.18 1.18
CA TYR A 56 3.12 11.07 1.95
C TYR A 56 4.59 10.67 1.84
N LEU A 57 4.94 9.45 2.21
CA LEU A 57 6.34 9.03 2.33
C LEU A 57 7.04 8.90 0.96
N ILE A 58 6.36 8.38 -0.04
CA ILE A 58 6.90 8.29 -1.41
C ILE A 58 6.60 9.57 -2.17
N GLY A 59 5.35 10.02 -2.17
CA GLY A 59 4.93 11.18 -2.96
C GLY A 59 5.55 12.48 -2.44
N SER A 60 5.22 12.89 -1.22
CA SER A 60 5.66 14.20 -0.72
C SER A 60 7.12 14.19 -0.31
N VAL A 61 7.60 13.19 0.44
CA VAL A 61 8.96 13.21 0.99
C VAL A 61 10.02 12.93 -0.07
N LEU A 62 9.82 11.91 -0.91
CA LEU A 62 10.78 11.59 -1.98
C LEU A 62 10.47 12.32 -3.29
N GLY A 63 9.20 12.41 -3.68
CA GLY A 63 8.76 12.92 -4.97
C GLY A 63 8.35 14.39 -4.95
N GLN A 64 8.30 15.04 -3.79
CA GLN A 64 7.95 16.46 -3.63
C GLN A 64 6.58 16.84 -4.26
N THR A 65 5.61 15.92 -4.19
CA THR A 65 4.27 16.11 -4.78
C THR A 65 3.41 17.14 -4.04
N GLY A 66 3.80 17.53 -2.82
CA GLY A 66 3.03 18.46 -2.00
C GLY A 66 1.79 17.84 -1.34
N TYR A 67 1.61 16.52 -1.38
CA TYR A 67 0.50 15.86 -0.69
C TYR A 67 0.58 16.08 0.82
N VAL A 68 -0.51 16.56 1.41
CA VAL A 68 -0.65 16.73 2.85
C VAL A 68 -1.45 15.57 3.42
N ARG A 69 -0.83 14.80 4.30
CA ARG A 69 -1.44 13.61 4.89
C ARG A 69 -2.42 13.98 5.99
N ASP A 70 -3.64 13.48 5.92
CA ASP A 70 -4.60 13.49 7.02
C ASP A 70 -4.70 12.10 7.67
N ARG A 71 -3.75 11.83 8.57
CA ARG A 71 -3.68 10.53 9.26
C ARG A 71 -4.89 10.28 10.18
N GLU A 72 -5.49 11.32 10.73
CA GLU A 72 -6.67 11.19 11.56
C GLU A 72 -7.87 10.71 10.75
N ALA A 73 -8.10 11.30 9.58
CA ALA A 73 -9.17 10.88 8.66
C ALA A 73 -8.99 9.42 8.20
N GLU A 74 -7.76 8.94 7.96
CA GLU A 74 -7.50 7.53 7.61
C GLU A 74 -8.14 6.56 8.60
N PHE A 75 -8.10 6.86 9.89
CA PHE A 75 -8.53 5.98 10.97
C PHE A 75 -9.91 6.33 11.56
N SER A 76 -10.37 7.57 11.42
CA SER A 76 -11.66 8.01 11.98
C SER A 76 -12.84 7.79 11.04
N ARG A 77 -12.61 7.69 9.74
CA ARG A 77 -13.64 7.48 8.73
C ARG A 77 -14.39 6.16 8.96
N ARG A 78 -15.74 6.20 8.85
CA ARG A 78 -16.63 5.05 9.14
C ARG A 78 -17.62 4.75 8.02
N SER A 79 -17.55 5.50 6.90
CA SER A 79 -18.43 5.32 5.74
C SER A 79 -17.80 5.90 4.48
N GLY A 80 -18.31 5.49 3.34
CA GLY A 80 -17.91 5.95 2.02
C GLY A 80 -18.02 4.82 1.00
N SER A 81 -18.02 5.20 -0.27
CA SER A 81 -18.11 4.24 -1.36
C SER A 81 -16.81 3.48 -1.57
N ARG A 82 -16.90 2.34 -2.24
CA ARG A 82 -15.73 1.55 -2.66
C ARG A 82 -14.89 2.31 -3.68
N GLU A 83 -15.56 3.05 -4.57
CA GLU A 83 -14.94 3.89 -5.58
C GLU A 83 -14.08 4.99 -4.97
N GLU A 84 -14.51 5.59 -3.87
CA GLU A 84 -13.69 6.59 -3.15
C GLU A 84 -12.39 5.99 -2.60
N VAL A 85 -12.46 4.79 -2.01
CA VAL A 85 -11.26 4.09 -1.53
C VAL A 85 -10.36 3.67 -2.69
N TYR A 86 -10.95 3.20 -3.80
CA TYR A 86 -10.19 2.85 -5.01
C TYR A 86 -9.49 4.06 -5.61
N ALA A 87 -10.16 5.21 -5.65
CA ALA A 87 -9.54 6.44 -6.15
C ALA A 87 -8.28 6.83 -5.35
N GLU A 88 -8.28 6.64 -4.02
CA GLU A 88 -7.07 6.87 -3.22
C GLU A 88 -5.96 5.86 -3.55
N LEU A 89 -6.29 4.57 -3.70
CA LEU A 89 -5.33 3.56 -4.11
C LEU A 89 -4.77 3.83 -5.52
N ASP A 90 -5.61 4.30 -6.46
CA ASP A 90 -5.19 4.63 -7.83
C ASP A 90 -4.23 5.83 -7.87
N ARG A 91 -4.45 6.85 -7.04
CA ARG A 91 -3.50 7.97 -6.89
C ARG A 91 -2.13 7.46 -6.45
N VAL A 92 -2.11 6.53 -5.50
CA VAL A 92 -0.84 5.91 -5.04
C VAL A 92 -0.16 5.13 -6.15
N VAL A 93 -0.90 4.40 -6.97
CA VAL A 93 -0.33 3.67 -8.12
C VAL A 93 0.44 4.61 -9.04
N VAL A 94 -0.12 5.79 -9.34
CA VAL A 94 0.56 6.82 -10.14
C VAL A 94 1.82 7.31 -9.43
N VAL A 95 1.70 7.71 -8.17
CA VAL A 95 2.82 8.21 -7.36
C VAL A 95 3.96 7.20 -7.27
N VAL A 96 3.66 5.93 -6.97
CA VAL A 96 4.66 4.88 -6.87
C VAL A 96 5.40 4.69 -8.20
N ARG A 97 4.68 4.67 -9.33
CA ARG A 97 5.29 4.54 -10.66
C ARG A 97 6.20 5.72 -10.99
N GLU A 98 5.72 6.93 -10.82
CA GLU A 98 6.45 8.12 -11.20
C GLU A 98 7.68 8.37 -10.30
N VAL A 99 7.52 8.22 -8.98
CA VAL A 99 8.57 8.54 -8.03
C VAL A 99 9.57 7.39 -7.89
N VAL A 100 9.12 6.17 -7.56
CA VAL A 100 10.04 5.08 -7.21
C VAL A 100 10.88 4.64 -8.42
N LEU A 101 10.31 4.57 -9.63
CA LEU A 101 11.08 4.24 -10.83
C LEU A 101 12.13 5.31 -11.18
N GLY A 102 11.87 6.57 -10.79
CA GLY A 102 12.78 7.69 -11.00
C GLY A 102 13.88 7.83 -9.95
N VAL A 103 13.82 7.08 -8.83
CA VAL A 103 14.80 7.22 -7.75
C VAL A 103 16.19 6.79 -8.21
N ALA A 104 17.16 7.71 -8.09
CA ALA A 104 18.55 7.44 -8.43
C ALA A 104 19.19 6.43 -7.45
N ALA A 105 20.17 5.66 -7.92
CA ALA A 105 20.93 4.73 -7.08
C ALA A 105 21.61 5.43 -5.89
N SER A 106 22.09 6.66 -6.07
CA SER A 106 22.65 7.49 -5.00
C SER A 106 21.63 7.82 -3.92
N THR A 107 20.39 8.13 -4.29
CA THR A 107 19.30 8.40 -3.35
C THR A 107 18.95 7.13 -2.54
N LEU A 108 18.90 5.97 -3.20
CA LEU A 108 18.67 4.69 -2.50
C LEU A 108 19.78 4.35 -1.49
N ALA A 109 21.00 4.80 -1.75
CA ALA A 109 22.15 4.61 -0.85
C ALA A 109 22.25 5.67 0.26
N SER A 110 21.42 6.71 0.22
CA SER A 110 21.42 7.82 1.16
C SER A 110 20.39 7.61 2.28
N PRO A 111 20.46 8.36 3.40
CA PRO A 111 19.39 8.42 4.37
C PRO A 111 18.08 8.88 3.75
N PHE A 112 16.96 8.36 4.25
CA PHE A 112 15.64 8.86 3.92
C PHE A 112 15.51 10.33 4.37
N PRO A 113 14.89 11.23 3.56
CA PRO A 113 14.99 12.67 3.77
C PRO A 113 14.48 13.18 5.10
N GLU A 114 13.54 12.47 5.74
CA GLU A 114 13.03 12.85 7.05
C GLU A 114 13.01 11.69 8.04
N PRO A 115 13.18 11.95 9.35
CA PRO A 115 13.00 10.94 10.38
C PRO A 115 11.54 10.48 10.45
N VAL A 116 11.30 9.19 10.53
CA VAL A 116 9.97 8.62 10.76
C VAL A 116 9.90 8.10 12.20
N LEU A 117 8.96 8.61 12.97
CA LEU A 117 8.85 8.34 14.42
C LEU A 117 10.16 8.59 15.17
N GLY A 118 10.91 9.62 14.77
CA GLY A 118 12.19 9.99 15.39
C GLY A 118 13.38 9.14 14.97
N VAL A 119 13.21 8.19 14.04
CA VAL A 119 14.29 7.30 13.56
C VAL A 119 14.65 7.64 12.11
N THR A 120 15.95 7.75 11.85
CA THR A 120 16.49 7.90 10.50
C THR A 120 16.80 6.54 9.90
N PHE A 121 16.33 6.29 8.69
CA PHE A 121 16.53 5.04 7.95
C PHE A 121 17.33 5.28 6.67
N GLY A 122 18.00 4.26 6.14
CA GLY A 122 18.45 4.27 4.76
C GLY A 122 17.25 4.19 3.80
N THR A 123 17.25 4.99 2.74
CA THR A 123 16.11 5.07 1.81
C THR A 123 15.71 3.71 1.25
N ARG A 124 16.67 2.90 0.82
CA ARG A 124 16.40 1.57 0.27
C ARG A 124 15.68 0.65 1.26
N VAL A 125 16.20 0.54 2.49
CA VAL A 125 15.60 -0.34 3.50
C VAL A 125 14.23 0.16 3.93
N PHE A 126 14.04 1.47 3.95
CA PHE A 126 12.75 2.06 4.28
C PHE A 126 11.69 1.80 3.20
N LEU A 127 12.04 1.91 1.92
CA LEU A 127 11.13 1.54 0.83
C LEU A 127 10.76 0.05 0.86
N LEU A 128 11.69 -0.84 1.18
CA LEU A 128 11.39 -2.26 1.40
C LEU A 128 10.47 -2.48 2.62
N HIS A 129 10.65 -1.70 3.69
CA HIS A 129 9.74 -1.70 4.83
C HIS A 129 8.32 -1.29 4.40
N LEU A 130 8.16 -0.30 3.51
CA LEU A 130 6.84 0.10 3.02
C LEU A 130 6.14 -1.02 2.24
N CYS A 131 6.89 -1.86 1.50
CA CYS A 131 6.32 -3.06 0.87
C CYS A 131 5.80 -4.05 1.94
N ALA A 132 6.60 -4.33 2.96
CA ALA A 132 6.22 -5.22 4.05
C ALA A 132 5.02 -4.66 4.84
N HIS A 133 4.97 -3.35 5.08
CA HIS A 133 3.88 -2.65 5.75
C HIS A 133 2.56 -2.76 4.95
N ALA A 134 2.61 -2.57 3.63
CA ALA A 134 1.44 -2.74 2.77
C ALA A 134 0.93 -4.19 2.79
N ALA A 135 1.82 -5.18 2.66
CA ALA A 135 1.49 -6.59 2.73
C ALA A 135 0.89 -6.99 4.10
N PHE A 136 1.44 -6.46 5.20
CA PHE A 136 0.92 -6.70 6.55
C PHE A 136 -0.54 -6.22 6.68
N HIS A 137 -0.84 -5.00 6.25
CA HIS A 137 -2.20 -4.47 6.33
C HIS A 137 -3.16 -5.14 5.34
N LEU A 138 -2.70 -5.54 4.16
CA LEU A 138 -3.48 -6.33 3.22
C LEU A 138 -3.91 -7.67 3.84
N GLY A 139 -2.98 -8.37 4.51
CA GLY A 139 -3.30 -9.59 5.23
C GLY A 139 -4.36 -9.41 6.31
N GLN A 140 -4.27 -8.32 7.09
CA GLN A 140 -5.27 -7.95 8.10
C GLN A 140 -6.65 -7.69 7.45
N ALA A 141 -6.71 -6.92 6.36
CA ALA A 141 -7.94 -6.63 5.64
C ALA A 141 -8.62 -7.92 5.12
N GLY A 142 -7.82 -8.86 4.58
CA GLY A 142 -8.32 -10.14 4.08
C GLY A 142 -8.87 -11.05 5.18
N TYR A 143 -8.24 -11.10 6.34
CA TYR A 143 -8.77 -11.85 7.49
C TYR A 143 -10.03 -11.20 8.05
N LEU A 144 -10.04 -9.88 8.19
CA LEU A 144 -11.22 -9.15 8.68
C LEU A 144 -12.43 -9.34 7.75
N ARG A 145 -12.23 -9.30 6.43
CA ARG A 145 -13.29 -9.62 5.47
C ARG A 145 -13.90 -10.99 5.72
N ARG A 146 -13.06 -12.03 5.83
CA ARG A 146 -13.56 -13.39 6.05
C ARG A 146 -14.34 -13.53 7.34
N VAL A 147 -13.90 -12.87 8.41
CA VAL A 147 -14.61 -12.86 9.71
C VAL A 147 -15.96 -12.16 9.58
N LEU A 148 -16.02 -11.01 8.91
CA LEU A 148 -17.24 -10.20 8.78
C LEU A 148 -18.26 -10.80 7.81
N THR A 149 -17.80 -11.49 6.76
CA THR A 149 -18.68 -12.01 5.71
C THR A 149 -18.99 -13.50 5.84
N GLY A 150 -18.19 -14.24 6.60
CA GLY A 150 -18.24 -15.71 6.62
C GLY A 150 -17.76 -16.35 5.31
N ASP A 151 -17.43 -15.55 4.30
CA ASP A 151 -16.97 -16.02 2.99
C ASP A 151 -15.51 -16.46 3.07
N ARG A 152 -15.26 -17.75 2.78
CA ARG A 152 -13.93 -18.36 2.77
C ARG A 152 -13.18 -18.17 1.47
N SER A 153 -13.81 -17.56 0.45
CA SER A 153 -13.14 -17.30 -0.83
C SER A 153 -11.89 -16.47 -0.64
N SER A 154 -10.91 -16.70 -1.51
CA SER A 154 -9.69 -15.89 -1.55
C SER A 154 -9.81 -14.84 -2.67
N SER A 155 -9.29 -13.66 -2.43
CA SER A 155 -9.07 -12.64 -3.48
C SER A 155 -8.03 -13.09 -4.52
N GLY A 156 -7.55 -14.32 -4.36
CA GLY A 156 -6.40 -14.88 -5.02
C GLY A 156 -5.14 -14.75 -4.14
N PRO A 157 -4.19 -15.69 -4.26
CA PRO A 157 -2.90 -15.53 -3.62
C PRO A 157 -2.25 -14.24 -4.13
N VAL A 158 -1.33 -13.70 -3.36
CA VAL A 158 -0.48 -12.61 -3.85
C VAL A 158 0.18 -13.09 -5.14
N PRO A 159 -0.17 -12.55 -6.32
CA PRO A 159 0.21 -13.17 -7.58
C PRO A 159 1.73 -13.11 -7.76
N LEU A 160 2.33 -14.25 -8.12
CA LEU A 160 3.76 -14.34 -8.42
C LEU A 160 4.09 -13.90 -9.84
N GLY A 161 3.09 -13.89 -10.75
CA GLY A 161 3.27 -13.48 -12.13
C GLY A 161 3.96 -12.12 -12.31
N PRO A 162 3.59 -11.06 -11.57
CA PRO A 162 4.29 -9.78 -11.65
C PRO A 162 5.78 -9.83 -11.26
N LEU A 163 6.19 -10.85 -10.49
CA LEU A 163 7.58 -11.05 -10.08
C LEU A 163 8.40 -11.85 -11.10
N ALA A 164 7.74 -12.49 -12.07
CA ALA A 164 8.40 -13.30 -13.11
C ALA A 164 9.02 -12.47 -14.26
N GLY A 165 9.08 -11.15 -14.10
CA GLY A 165 9.36 -10.20 -15.18
C GLY A 165 10.73 -10.25 -15.83
N ASN A 166 11.75 -10.90 -15.25
CA ASN A 166 13.04 -11.19 -15.90
C ASN A 166 13.68 -12.40 -15.22
N PRO A 167 13.59 -13.61 -15.80
CA PRO A 167 14.37 -14.71 -15.28
C PRO A 167 15.88 -14.37 -15.37
N PRO A 168 16.67 -14.66 -14.33
CA PRO A 168 18.10 -14.43 -14.37
C PRO A 168 18.70 -15.21 -15.57
N GLY A 169 19.38 -14.49 -16.47
CA GLY A 169 20.06 -15.08 -17.62
C GLY A 169 19.45 -14.81 -19.00
N SER A 170 18.42 -13.99 -19.14
CA SER A 170 17.92 -13.51 -20.44
C SER A 170 18.67 -12.25 -20.90
N HIS A 171 19.98 -12.36 -21.14
CA HIS A 171 20.82 -11.37 -21.84
C HIS A 171 21.35 -11.95 -23.13
#